data_15a939895dca409a50000a41b171fca4
#
_entry.id   15a939895dca409a50000a41b171fca4
#
_cell.length_a   1.000
_cell.length_b   1.000
_cell.length_c   1.000
_cell.angle_alpha   90.00
_cell.angle_beta   90.00
_cell.angle_gamma   90.00
#
_symmetry.space_group_name_H-M   'P 1'
#
loop_
_entity.id
_entity.type
_entity.pdbx_description
1 polymer ?
#
loop_
_entity_poly.entity_id
_entity_poly.type
_entity_poly.pdbx_seq_one_letter_code
_entity_poly.pdbx_strand_id
1 'polypeptide(L)'
;AIVAGLAGCGGTKKDADKTTEINVGYFNNVTHAQALYMKAQGTLDKAFDGKAKVKWTSFNAGPSEVEALFSGDIDIGYIGPVPAISANVKSKGDVSIISGASQAGAELVKAPGSEIESAKDLDGKTVAIPQIGNTQHLCLLKLLSDNGLKTVEEGGTVTVTAVENADIQNMMDQGNIDAALVPEPWGSTLVKNGAEIVLDYNGVYMEGN
;
A
#
# COMPACT_ATOMS: atom_id res chain seq x y z
N ALA A 1 8.03 49.38 54.64
CA ALA A 1 7.66 48.17 53.92
C ALA A 1 8.73 47.85 52.88
N ILE A 2 9.52 46.83 53.17
CA ILE A 2 10.63 46.34 52.30
C ILE A 2 10.09 45.12 51.63
N VAL A 3 10.02 45.11 50.29
CA VAL A 3 9.72 43.93 49.47
C VAL A 3 11.05 43.43 48.93
N ALA A 4 11.50 42.28 49.44
CA ALA A 4 12.61 41.56 48.92
C ALA A 4 12.19 40.69 47.75
N GLY A 5 12.62 40.98 46.52
CA GLY A 5 12.43 40.17 45.37
C GLY A 5 13.38 38.99 45.38
N LEU A 6 12.82 37.78 45.44
CA LEU A 6 13.57 36.55 45.20
C LEU A 6 13.65 36.35 43.69
N ALA A 7 14.80 36.57 43.11
CA ALA A 7 15.16 36.14 41.77
C ALA A 7 15.35 34.62 41.79
N GLY A 8 14.32 33.90 41.36
CA GLY A 8 14.40 32.48 41.10
C GLY A 8 15.11 32.26 39.75
N CYS A 9 16.39 31.82 39.81
CA CYS A 9 17.08 31.22 38.65
C CYS A 9 16.38 29.91 38.30
N GLY A 10 15.37 29.98 37.42
CA GLY A 10 14.83 28.84 36.74
C GLY A 10 15.89 28.34 35.74
N GLY A 11 16.72 27.42 36.16
CA GLY A 11 17.54 26.66 35.24
C GLY A 11 16.62 25.88 34.29
N THR A 12 16.59 26.27 33.05
CA THR A 12 16.08 25.42 31.96
C THR A 12 16.90 24.13 32.01
N LYS A 13 16.33 23.07 32.61
CA LYS A 13 16.78 21.73 32.31
C LYS A 13 16.68 21.60 30.81
N LYS A 14 17.80 21.61 30.10
CA LYS A 14 17.91 21.01 28.79
C LYS A 14 17.36 19.61 28.96
N ASP A 15 16.25 19.29 28.32
CA ASP A 15 15.83 17.93 28.07
C ASP A 15 16.95 17.28 27.24
N ALA A 16 17.95 16.78 27.96
CA ALA A 16 18.99 15.95 27.38
C ALA A 16 18.29 14.62 27.04
N ASP A 17 18.37 14.25 25.77
CA ASP A 17 18.24 12.88 25.30
C ASP A 17 16.81 12.31 25.07
N LYS A 18 15.90 13.04 24.46
CA LYS A 18 14.88 12.36 23.65
C LYS A 18 15.48 12.16 22.26
N THR A 19 16.00 10.95 22.00
CA THR A 19 16.34 10.53 20.65
C THR A 19 15.08 10.65 19.79
N THR A 20 15.13 11.41 18.70
CA THR A 20 14.01 11.55 17.77
C THR A 20 13.62 10.18 17.24
N GLU A 21 12.36 9.82 17.28
CA GLU A 21 11.84 8.61 16.63
C GLU A 21 11.29 9.01 15.26
N ILE A 22 11.62 8.22 14.23
CA ILE A 22 11.10 8.36 12.87
C ILE A 22 10.34 7.09 12.54
N ASN A 23 9.03 7.22 12.33
CA ASN A 23 8.13 6.12 12.06
C ASN A 23 7.93 5.98 10.56
N VAL A 24 8.33 4.84 9.99
CA VAL A 24 8.32 4.58 8.54
C VAL A 24 7.30 3.49 8.21
N GLY A 25 6.34 3.83 7.34
CA GLY A 25 5.37 2.89 6.77
C GLY A 25 5.93 2.17 5.55
N TYR A 26 5.55 0.91 5.37
CA TYR A 26 5.89 0.13 4.18
C TYR A 26 4.95 -1.07 4.02
N PHE A 27 4.99 -1.72 2.82
CA PHE A 27 4.32 -3.00 2.60
C PHE A 27 5.34 -4.12 2.43
N ASN A 28 4.95 -5.35 2.76
CA ASN A 28 5.76 -6.55 2.51
C ASN A 28 5.66 -6.97 1.02
N ASN A 29 5.89 -6.02 0.12
CA ASN A 29 5.82 -6.19 -1.32
C ASN A 29 7.20 -5.99 -1.96
N VAL A 30 7.48 -6.66 -3.07
CA VAL A 30 8.71 -6.45 -3.86
C VAL A 30 8.80 -5.01 -4.37
N THR A 31 7.66 -4.37 -4.63
CA THR A 31 7.60 -2.94 -5.00
C THR A 31 8.11 -2.00 -3.91
N HIS A 32 8.27 -2.48 -2.68
CA HIS A 32 8.85 -1.76 -1.54
C HIS A 32 10.25 -2.29 -1.18
N ALA A 33 10.98 -2.83 -2.15
CA ALA A 33 12.30 -3.45 -1.95
C ALA A 33 13.29 -2.51 -1.26
N GLN A 34 13.25 -1.21 -1.52
CA GLN A 34 14.10 -0.21 -0.86
C GLN A 34 13.86 -0.18 0.65
N ALA A 35 12.59 -0.15 1.08
CA ALA A 35 12.21 -0.19 2.48
C ALA A 35 12.66 -1.50 3.14
N LEU A 36 12.37 -2.64 2.49
CA LEU A 36 12.74 -3.96 2.98
C LEU A 36 14.25 -4.10 3.15
N TYR A 37 15.03 -3.62 2.16
CA TYR A 37 16.49 -3.63 2.22
C TYR A 37 17.03 -2.74 3.34
N MET A 38 16.56 -1.49 3.43
CA MET A 38 17.00 -0.55 4.46
C MET A 38 16.68 -1.06 5.85
N LYS A 39 15.48 -1.64 6.05
CA LYS A 39 15.09 -2.26 7.32
C LYS A 39 16.00 -3.44 7.67
N ALA A 40 16.23 -4.36 6.72
CA ALA A 40 17.05 -5.55 6.95
C ALA A 40 18.52 -5.21 7.25
N GLN A 41 19.07 -4.20 6.61
CA GLN A 41 20.47 -3.79 6.77
C GLN A 41 20.67 -2.73 7.86
N GLY A 42 19.61 -2.14 8.41
CA GLY A 42 19.69 -1.03 9.35
C GLY A 42 20.40 0.20 8.77
N THR A 43 20.30 0.40 7.44
CA THR A 43 21.04 1.48 6.76
C THR A 43 20.51 2.85 7.13
N LEU A 44 19.20 2.98 7.37
CA LEU A 44 18.59 4.25 7.75
C LEU A 44 18.99 4.64 9.20
N ASP A 45 19.00 3.68 10.13
CA ASP A 45 19.50 3.91 11.49
C ASP A 45 20.97 4.35 11.50
N LYS A 46 21.80 3.70 10.66
CA LYS A 46 23.20 4.07 10.49
C LYS A 46 23.39 5.48 9.91
N ALA A 47 22.52 5.87 8.96
CA ALA A 47 22.57 7.20 8.35
C ALA A 47 22.22 8.32 9.37
N PHE A 48 21.38 8.03 10.34
CA PHE A 48 21.08 8.99 11.42
C PHE A 48 22.14 9.08 12.50
N ASP A 49 23.11 8.17 12.53
CA ASP A 49 24.26 8.19 13.44
C ASP A 49 23.87 8.46 14.91
N GLY A 50 22.85 7.75 15.40
CA GLY A 50 22.33 7.88 16.76
C GLY A 50 21.47 9.12 17.04
N LYS A 51 21.26 10.00 16.05
CA LYS A 51 20.41 11.20 16.20
C LYS A 51 18.91 10.89 16.15
N ALA A 52 18.55 9.78 15.53
CA ALA A 52 17.18 9.29 15.48
C ALA A 52 17.15 7.77 15.55
N LYS A 53 16.02 7.23 16.00
CA LYS A 53 15.68 5.80 15.91
C LYS A 53 14.62 5.61 14.85
N VAL A 54 14.76 4.58 14.02
CA VAL A 54 13.79 4.26 12.99
C VAL A 54 12.89 3.14 13.47
N LYS A 55 11.58 3.38 13.42
CA LYS A 55 10.57 2.38 13.67
C LYS A 55 9.83 2.06 12.38
N TRP A 56 9.78 0.80 12.03
CA TRP A 56 9.16 0.30 10.81
C TRP A 56 7.80 -0.32 11.09
N THR A 57 6.75 0.13 10.42
CA THR A 57 5.40 -0.41 10.52
C THR A 57 4.94 -0.91 9.16
N SER A 58 4.52 -2.17 9.08
CA SER A 58 4.02 -2.76 7.83
C SER A 58 2.50 -2.62 7.73
N PHE A 59 2.04 -2.36 6.50
CA PHE A 59 0.63 -2.30 6.14
C PHE A 59 0.33 -3.29 5.02
N ASN A 60 -0.92 -3.70 4.88
CA ASN A 60 -1.37 -4.52 3.76
C ASN A 60 -1.49 -3.69 2.47
N ALA A 61 -2.02 -2.47 2.58
CA ALA A 61 -2.26 -1.59 1.43
C ALA A 61 -2.33 -0.11 1.85
N GLY A 62 -2.35 0.78 0.85
CA GLY A 62 -2.18 2.22 1.04
C GLY A 62 -3.23 2.94 1.86
N PRO A 63 -4.55 2.68 1.73
CA PRO A 63 -5.54 3.39 2.53
C PRO A 63 -5.31 3.29 4.04
N SER A 64 -4.96 2.11 4.57
CA SER A 64 -4.63 1.96 5.99
C SER A 64 -3.33 2.66 6.40
N GLU A 65 -2.35 2.75 5.50
CA GLU A 65 -1.15 3.56 5.74
C GLU A 65 -1.44 5.06 5.75
N VAL A 66 -2.35 5.54 4.89
CA VAL A 66 -2.81 6.95 4.90
C VAL A 66 -3.48 7.31 6.21
N GLU A 67 -4.29 6.41 6.78
CA GLU A 67 -4.89 6.63 8.10
C GLU A 67 -3.82 6.76 9.19
N ALA A 68 -2.80 5.89 9.17
CA ALA A 68 -1.67 5.97 10.11
C ALA A 68 -0.85 7.26 9.93
N LEU A 69 -0.71 7.75 8.69
CA LEU A 69 -0.05 9.03 8.41
C LEU A 69 -0.88 10.21 8.98
N PHE A 70 -2.20 10.19 8.81
CA PHE A 70 -3.09 11.24 9.31
C PHE A 70 -3.23 11.24 10.83
N SER A 71 -3.14 10.07 11.48
CA SER A 71 -3.11 9.97 12.96
C SER A 71 -1.77 10.37 13.56
N GLY A 72 -0.70 10.46 12.76
CA GLY A 72 0.66 10.70 13.24
C GLY A 72 1.36 9.46 13.78
N ASP A 73 0.86 8.27 13.47
CA ASP A 73 1.50 7.00 13.84
C ASP A 73 2.72 6.69 12.97
N ILE A 74 2.78 7.28 11.77
CA ILE A 74 3.94 7.29 10.89
C ILE A 74 4.24 8.70 10.38
N ASP A 75 5.51 8.96 10.07
CA ASP A 75 6.00 10.26 9.59
C ASP A 75 6.24 10.26 8.08
N ILE A 76 6.59 9.11 7.53
CA ILE A 76 6.92 8.89 6.13
C ILE A 76 6.58 7.45 5.75
N GLY A 77 6.29 7.19 4.47
CA GLY A 77 5.97 5.84 4.02
C GLY A 77 6.25 5.58 2.55
N TYR A 78 6.40 4.31 2.25
CA TYR A 78 6.39 3.78 0.89
C TYR A 78 4.97 3.35 0.55
N ILE A 79 4.37 3.96 -0.45
CA ILE A 79 2.95 3.81 -0.73
C ILE A 79 2.67 3.82 -2.23
N GLY A 80 1.58 3.22 -2.65
CA GLY A 80 1.13 3.29 -4.04
C GLY A 80 0.68 4.70 -4.46
N PRO A 81 0.72 5.02 -5.77
CA PRO A 81 0.43 6.37 -6.25
C PRO A 81 -1.01 6.81 -5.98
N VAL A 82 -1.99 5.91 -6.09
CA VAL A 82 -3.41 6.24 -5.87
C VAL A 82 -3.68 6.70 -4.45
N PRO A 83 -3.34 5.96 -3.39
CA PRO A 83 -3.51 6.43 -2.02
C PRO A 83 -2.62 7.64 -1.70
N ALA A 84 -1.41 7.77 -2.28
CA ALA A 84 -0.57 8.94 -2.08
C ALA A 84 -1.21 10.23 -2.61
N ILE A 85 -1.75 10.20 -3.83
CA ILE A 85 -2.48 11.33 -4.43
C ILE A 85 -3.74 11.64 -3.62
N SER A 86 -4.48 10.61 -3.21
CA SER A 86 -5.67 10.78 -2.37
C SER A 86 -5.34 11.44 -1.03
N ALA A 87 -4.23 11.05 -0.40
CA ALA A 87 -3.75 11.66 0.84
C ALA A 87 -3.35 13.13 0.64
N ASN A 88 -2.64 13.45 -0.45
CA ASN A 88 -2.30 14.85 -0.77
C ASN A 88 -3.55 15.73 -0.92
N VAL A 89 -4.54 15.26 -1.69
CA VAL A 89 -5.79 16.00 -1.90
C VAL A 89 -6.57 16.18 -0.59
N LYS A 90 -6.73 15.11 0.20
CA LYS A 90 -7.47 15.13 1.47
C LYS A 90 -6.80 16.03 2.52
N SER A 91 -5.47 16.05 2.55
CA SER A 91 -4.68 16.89 3.46
C SER A 91 -4.51 18.34 2.96
N LYS A 92 -5.03 18.66 1.77
CA LYS A 92 -4.83 19.96 1.11
C LYS A 92 -3.36 20.30 0.88
N GLY A 93 -2.53 19.30 0.64
CA GLY A 93 -1.11 19.44 0.33
C GLY A 93 -0.16 19.21 1.51
N ASP A 94 -0.65 18.94 2.72
CA ASP A 94 0.21 18.66 3.88
C ASP A 94 0.99 17.33 3.70
N VAL A 95 0.40 16.37 2.98
CA VAL A 95 1.09 15.15 2.57
C VAL A 95 1.65 15.33 1.16
N SER A 96 2.94 15.09 0.97
CA SER A 96 3.63 15.29 -0.31
C SER A 96 4.38 14.03 -0.74
N ILE A 97 4.39 13.76 -2.05
CA ILE A 97 5.24 12.75 -2.66
C ILE A 97 6.64 13.35 -2.82
N ILE A 98 7.63 12.76 -2.17
CA ILE A 98 9.01 13.28 -2.17
C ILE A 98 9.94 12.54 -3.13
N SER A 99 9.60 11.31 -3.53
CA SER A 99 10.40 10.51 -4.46
C SER A 99 9.58 9.38 -5.08
N GLY A 100 9.92 8.96 -6.30
CA GLY A 100 9.55 7.66 -6.82
C GLY A 100 10.42 6.57 -6.18
N ALA A 101 9.89 5.35 -6.07
CA ALA A 101 10.59 4.22 -5.48
C ALA A 101 10.69 3.04 -6.46
N SER A 102 9.57 2.55 -6.97
CA SER A 102 9.50 1.44 -7.93
C SER A 102 8.39 1.70 -8.94
N GLN A 103 8.39 0.90 -9.99
CA GLN A 103 7.45 0.99 -11.10
C GLN A 103 6.80 -0.36 -11.34
N ALA A 104 5.53 -0.39 -11.74
CA ALA A 104 4.75 -1.58 -12.06
C ALA A 104 4.54 -2.55 -10.86
N GLY A 105 4.47 -3.86 -11.10
CA GLY A 105 4.48 -4.89 -10.06
C GLY A 105 3.10 -5.33 -9.58
N ALA A 106 2.03 -5.14 -10.37
CA ALA A 106 0.72 -5.74 -10.13
C ALA A 106 0.35 -6.67 -11.28
N GLU A 107 -0.36 -7.74 -10.97
CA GLU A 107 -0.80 -8.76 -11.90
C GLU A 107 -2.26 -9.11 -11.65
N LEU A 108 -2.99 -9.41 -12.74
CA LEU A 108 -4.29 -10.05 -12.67
C LEU A 108 -4.09 -11.55 -12.81
N VAL A 109 -4.41 -12.28 -11.77
CA VAL A 109 -4.32 -13.74 -11.73
C VAL A 109 -5.71 -14.36 -11.60
N LYS A 110 -5.94 -15.51 -12.21
CA LYS A 110 -7.18 -16.29 -12.12
C LYS A 110 -7.00 -17.51 -11.24
N ALA A 111 -8.08 -17.97 -10.62
CA ALA A 111 -8.10 -19.20 -9.87
C ALA A 111 -7.78 -20.42 -10.76
N PRO A 112 -7.19 -21.50 -10.21
CA PRO A 112 -6.91 -22.71 -10.97
C PRO A 112 -8.13 -23.27 -11.69
N GLY A 113 -7.98 -23.56 -12.99
CA GLY A 113 -9.07 -24.11 -13.80
C GLY A 113 -10.16 -23.11 -14.21
N SER A 114 -10.00 -21.83 -13.92
CA SER A 114 -10.90 -20.78 -14.38
C SER A 114 -10.76 -20.56 -15.89
N GLU A 115 -11.84 -20.26 -16.58
CA GLU A 115 -11.89 -19.97 -18.04
C GLU A 115 -11.61 -18.49 -18.36
N ILE A 116 -11.16 -17.68 -17.40
CA ILE A 116 -10.82 -16.28 -17.61
C ILE A 116 -9.52 -16.19 -18.42
N GLU A 117 -9.58 -15.67 -19.64
CA GLU A 117 -8.43 -15.49 -20.55
C GLU A 117 -8.09 -14.00 -20.76
N SER A 118 -9.04 -13.11 -20.43
CA SER A 118 -8.89 -11.65 -20.59
C SER A 118 -9.74 -10.89 -19.58
N ALA A 119 -9.56 -9.57 -19.51
CA ALA A 119 -10.38 -8.71 -18.67
C ALA A 119 -11.89 -8.76 -19.02
N LYS A 120 -12.25 -9.11 -20.25
CA LYS A 120 -13.67 -9.25 -20.66
C LYS A 120 -14.37 -10.42 -19.97
N ASP A 121 -13.62 -11.46 -19.65
CA ASP A 121 -14.15 -12.67 -19.04
C ASP A 121 -14.42 -12.50 -17.53
N LEU A 122 -14.16 -11.30 -17.01
CA LEU A 122 -14.51 -10.93 -15.63
C LEU A 122 -16.01 -10.65 -15.45
N ASP A 123 -16.80 -10.65 -16.54
CA ASP A 123 -18.26 -10.49 -16.47
C ASP A 123 -18.88 -11.56 -15.54
N GLY A 124 -19.64 -11.12 -14.54
CA GLY A 124 -20.23 -11.98 -13.52
C GLY A 124 -19.27 -12.65 -12.53
N LYS A 125 -17.98 -12.26 -12.52
CA LYS A 125 -16.95 -12.84 -11.66
C LYS A 125 -16.74 -12.04 -10.39
N THR A 126 -16.17 -12.71 -9.38
CA THR A 126 -15.69 -12.09 -8.15
C THR A 126 -14.18 -11.89 -8.21
N VAL A 127 -13.73 -10.65 -8.14
CA VAL A 127 -12.32 -10.25 -8.24
C VAL A 127 -11.86 -9.65 -6.93
N ALA A 128 -10.81 -10.23 -6.34
CA ALA A 128 -10.19 -9.69 -5.14
C ALA A 128 -9.16 -8.60 -5.46
N ILE A 129 -9.10 -7.63 -4.56
CA ILE A 129 -8.06 -6.60 -4.49
C ILE A 129 -7.59 -6.46 -3.04
N PRO A 130 -6.37 -5.96 -2.77
CA PRO A 130 -5.88 -5.86 -1.38
C PRO A 130 -6.69 -4.93 -0.48
N GLN A 131 -7.22 -3.84 -1.02
CA GLN A 131 -8.05 -2.88 -0.28
C GLN A 131 -8.77 -1.92 -1.22
N ILE A 132 -10.01 -1.54 -0.89
CA ILE A 132 -10.75 -0.50 -1.63
C ILE A 132 -9.99 0.82 -1.54
N GLY A 133 -9.82 1.48 -2.70
CA GLY A 133 -9.11 2.76 -2.79
C GLY A 133 -7.59 2.65 -2.92
N ASN A 134 -7.04 1.45 -3.01
CA ASN A 134 -5.63 1.26 -3.32
C ASN A 134 -5.35 1.33 -4.84
N THR A 135 -4.08 1.21 -5.24
CA THR A 135 -3.68 1.27 -6.65
C THR A 135 -4.31 0.15 -7.48
N GLN A 136 -4.33 -1.09 -6.97
CA GLN A 136 -4.94 -2.23 -7.66
C GLN A 136 -6.44 -2.05 -7.87
N HIS A 137 -7.14 -1.43 -6.92
CA HIS A 137 -8.56 -1.11 -7.09
C HIS A 137 -8.79 -0.19 -8.29
N LEU A 138 -8.05 0.91 -8.39
CA LEU A 138 -8.20 1.83 -9.52
C LEU A 138 -7.81 1.18 -10.85
N CYS A 139 -6.74 0.37 -10.87
CA CYS A 139 -6.35 -0.39 -12.05
C CYS A 139 -7.47 -1.34 -12.49
N LEU A 140 -8.09 -2.06 -11.56
CA LEU A 140 -9.21 -2.95 -11.86
C LEU A 140 -10.40 -2.16 -12.44
N LEU A 141 -10.82 -1.08 -11.81
CA LEU A 141 -11.91 -0.23 -12.32
C LEU A 141 -11.61 0.26 -13.75
N LYS A 142 -10.38 0.65 -14.02
CA LYS A 142 -9.95 1.06 -15.37
C LYS A 142 -10.04 -0.10 -16.35
N LEU A 143 -9.51 -1.28 -16.01
CA LEU A 143 -9.60 -2.48 -16.84
C LEU A 143 -11.05 -2.85 -17.15
N LEU A 144 -11.92 -2.82 -16.17
CA LEU A 144 -13.36 -3.10 -16.36
C LEU A 144 -13.99 -2.07 -17.31
N SER A 145 -13.77 -0.79 -17.08
CA SER A 145 -14.28 0.30 -17.91
C SER A 145 -13.84 0.19 -19.37
N ASP A 146 -12.55 -0.10 -19.60
CA ASP A 146 -11.98 -0.25 -20.95
C ASP A 146 -12.56 -1.45 -21.71
N ASN A 147 -13.04 -2.44 -20.97
CA ASN A 147 -13.68 -3.63 -21.55
C ASN A 147 -15.21 -3.58 -21.53
N GLY A 148 -15.80 -2.41 -21.21
CA GLY A 148 -17.25 -2.20 -21.19
C GLY A 148 -17.95 -2.87 -20.02
N LEU A 149 -17.21 -3.26 -18.98
CA LEU A 149 -17.72 -3.87 -17.75
C LEU A 149 -17.85 -2.82 -16.64
N LYS A 150 -18.68 -3.14 -15.66
CA LYS A 150 -18.89 -2.34 -14.45
C LYS A 150 -18.97 -3.25 -13.24
N THR A 151 -18.65 -2.67 -12.10
CA THR A 151 -18.84 -3.33 -10.80
C THR A 151 -20.34 -3.42 -10.45
N VAL A 152 -20.66 -4.32 -9.54
CA VAL A 152 -22.04 -4.44 -9.01
C VAL A 152 -22.50 -3.11 -8.39
N GLU A 153 -21.63 -2.41 -7.70
CA GLU A 153 -21.89 -1.10 -7.11
C GLU A 153 -22.22 -0.02 -8.16
N GLU A 154 -21.70 -0.18 -9.39
CA GLU A 154 -22.00 0.70 -10.53
C GLU A 154 -23.14 0.20 -11.40
N GLY A 155 -23.86 -0.84 -10.96
CA GLY A 155 -24.96 -1.45 -11.68
C GLY A 155 -24.55 -2.45 -12.76
N GLY A 156 -23.32 -2.96 -12.70
CA GLY A 156 -22.80 -4.04 -13.54
C GLY A 156 -22.87 -5.41 -12.87
N THR A 157 -21.97 -6.29 -13.26
CA THR A 157 -21.97 -7.71 -12.88
C THR A 157 -20.72 -8.17 -12.15
N VAL A 158 -19.64 -7.38 -12.16
CA VAL A 158 -18.36 -7.75 -11.52
C VAL A 158 -18.41 -7.43 -10.03
N THR A 159 -18.25 -8.44 -9.20
CA THR A 159 -18.12 -8.26 -7.76
C THR A 159 -16.64 -7.95 -7.42
N VAL A 160 -16.38 -6.80 -6.81
CA VAL A 160 -15.05 -6.45 -6.31
C VAL A 160 -15.02 -6.64 -4.79
N THR A 161 -14.08 -7.44 -4.29
CA THR A 161 -13.95 -7.71 -2.87
C THR A 161 -12.56 -7.35 -2.35
N ALA A 162 -12.51 -6.71 -1.19
CA ALA A 162 -11.25 -6.43 -0.51
C ALA A 162 -10.85 -7.65 0.34
N VAL A 163 -9.66 -8.19 0.06
CA VAL A 163 -9.09 -9.35 0.78
C VAL A 163 -7.63 -9.04 1.07
N GLU A 164 -7.18 -9.23 2.31
CA GLU A 164 -5.76 -9.11 2.62
C GLU A 164 -4.93 -10.05 1.73
N ASN A 165 -3.79 -9.55 1.24
CA ASN A 165 -2.96 -10.32 0.29
C ASN A 165 -2.66 -11.74 0.76
N ALA A 166 -2.41 -11.94 2.05
CA ALA A 166 -2.07 -13.25 2.63
C ALA A 166 -3.26 -14.23 2.62
N ASP A 167 -4.50 -13.74 2.53
CA ASP A 167 -5.72 -14.55 2.60
C ASP A 167 -6.28 -14.90 1.22
N ILE A 168 -5.80 -14.27 0.15
CA ILE A 168 -6.32 -14.43 -1.22
C ILE A 168 -6.22 -15.89 -1.68
N GLN A 169 -5.10 -16.58 -1.43
CA GLN A 169 -4.95 -17.99 -1.79
C GLN A 169 -6.07 -18.84 -1.20
N ASN A 170 -6.32 -18.68 0.09
CA ASN A 170 -7.35 -19.45 0.78
C ASN A 170 -8.76 -19.16 0.23
N MET A 171 -9.05 -17.92 -0.13
CA MET A 171 -10.32 -17.52 -0.74
C MET A 171 -10.49 -18.12 -2.15
N MET A 172 -9.41 -18.21 -2.95
CA MET A 172 -9.40 -18.90 -4.24
C MET A 172 -9.65 -20.39 -4.09
N ASP A 173 -8.94 -21.04 -3.16
CA ASP A 173 -9.05 -22.50 -2.91
C ASP A 173 -10.46 -22.90 -2.45
N GLN A 174 -11.15 -21.98 -1.76
CA GLN A 174 -12.54 -22.16 -1.34
C GLN A 174 -13.57 -21.84 -2.44
N GLY A 175 -13.12 -21.33 -3.61
CA GLY A 175 -14.02 -20.90 -4.68
C GLY A 175 -14.80 -19.62 -4.39
N ASN A 176 -14.36 -18.82 -3.41
CA ASN A 176 -15.02 -17.56 -3.05
C ASN A 176 -14.64 -16.40 -3.96
N ILE A 177 -13.51 -16.49 -4.66
CA ILE A 177 -13.03 -15.53 -5.66
C ILE A 177 -12.55 -16.25 -6.92
N ASP A 178 -12.83 -15.66 -8.07
CA ASP A 178 -12.47 -16.20 -9.39
C ASP A 178 -11.12 -15.68 -9.88
N ALA A 179 -10.77 -14.46 -9.49
CA ALA A 179 -9.54 -13.78 -9.88
C ALA A 179 -9.09 -12.80 -8.80
N ALA A 180 -7.84 -12.35 -8.88
CA ALA A 180 -7.31 -11.31 -8.01
C ALA A 180 -6.36 -10.40 -8.77
N LEU A 181 -6.43 -9.08 -8.49
CA LEU A 181 -5.46 -8.12 -8.96
C LEU A 181 -4.58 -7.71 -7.78
N VAL A 182 -3.35 -8.19 -7.76
CA VAL A 182 -2.46 -8.16 -6.61
C VAL A 182 -1.07 -7.64 -6.94
N PRO A 183 -0.35 -7.06 -5.97
CA PRO A 183 1.05 -6.68 -6.16
C PRO A 183 1.99 -7.88 -6.00
N GLU A 184 3.23 -7.76 -6.50
CA GLU A 184 4.29 -8.72 -6.23
C GLU A 184 4.84 -8.62 -4.79
N PRO A 185 5.14 -9.75 -4.11
CA PRO A 185 5.30 -11.12 -4.65
C PRO A 185 4.02 -11.98 -4.56
N TRP A 186 2.88 -11.37 -4.31
CA TRP A 186 1.62 -12.11 -4.09
C TRP A 186 1.13 -12.79 -5.36
N GLY A 187 1.24 -12.13 -6.54
CA GLY A 187 0.93 -12.73 -7.82
C GLY A 187 1.76 -13.99 -8.08
N SER A 188 3.08 -13.89 -7.99
CA SER A 188 3.98 -15.03 -8.13
C SER A 188 3.71 -16.13 -7.09
N THR A 189 3.30 -15.78 -5.87
CA THR A 189 2.95 -16.75 -4.83
C THR A 189 1.69 -17.52 -5.21
N LEU A 190 0.65 -16.84 -5.69
CA LEU A 190 -0.58 -17.47 -6.19
C LEU A 190 -0.30 -18.39 -7.36
N VAL A 191 0.51 -17.94 -8.32
CA VAL A 191 0.91 -18.75 -9.50
C VAL A 191 1.68 -20.02 -9.07
N LYS A 192 2.59 -19.92 -8.12
CA LYS A 192 3.30 -21.07 -7.57
C LYS A 192 2.34 -22.11 -6.97
N ASN A 193 1.19 -21.68 -6.48
CA ASN A 193 0.15 -22.51 -5.88
C ASN A 193 -0.97 -22.90 -6.87
N GLY A 194 -0.78 -22.68 -8.17
CA GLY A 194 -1.66 -23.18 -9.21
C GLY A 194 -2.56 -22.14 -9.89
N ALA A 195 -2.56 -20.89 -9.44
CA ALA A 195 -3.21 -19.79 -10.16
C ALA A 195 -2.49 -19.51 -11.49
N GLU A 196 -3.16 -18.84 -12.42
CA GLU A 196 -2.59 -18.50 -13.73
C GLU A 196 -2.66 -16.98 -13.96
N ILE A 197 -1.62 -16.42 -14.61
CA ILE A 197 -1.59 -15.00 -14.97
C ILE A 197 -2.52 -14.76 -16.16
N VAL A 198 -3.46 -13.84 -16.00
CA VAL A 198 -4.32 -13.32 -17.08
C VAL A 198 -3.68 -12.08 -17.71
N LEU A 199 -3.22 -11.15 -16.87
CA LEU A 199 -2.48 -9.96 -17.29
C LEU A 199 -1.28 -9.78 -16.39
N ASP A 200 -0.10 -9.66 -16.98
CA ASP A 200 1.11 -9.24 -16.29
C ASP A 200 1.07 -7.72 -15.98
N TYR A 201 2.14 -7.21 -15.38
CA TYR A 201 2.23 -5.79 -15.03
C TYR A 201 2.16 -4.85 -16.26
N ASN A 202 2.56 -5.29 -17.46
CA ASN A 202 2.42 -4.50 -18.67
C ASN A 202 0.94 -4.40 -19.08
N GLY A 203 0.22 -5.53 -19.03
CA GLY A 203 -1.21 -5.58 -19.33
C GLY A 203 -2.06 -4.81 -18.32
N VAL A 204 -1.65 -4.80 -17.04
CA VAL A 204 -2.37 -4.07 -15.97
C VAL A 204 -2.17 -2.56 -16.08
N TYR A 205 -0.95 -2.10 -16.32
CA TYR A 205 -0.63 -0.66 -16.33
C TYR A 205 -0.71 -0.03 -17.72
N MET A 206 -0.92 -0.82 -18.77
CA MET A 206 -0.95 -0.42 -20.18
C MET A 206 0.32 0.32 -20.62
N GLU A 207 1.00 -0.19 -21.63
CA GLU A 207 2.19 0.46 -22.21
C GLU A 207 1.85 1.88 -22.64
N GLY A 208 2.59 2.86 -22.13
CA GLY A 208 2.51 4.26 -22.56
C GLY A 208 1.65 5.18 -21.69
N ASN A 209 1.22 4.77 -20.52
CA ASN A 209 0.56 5.64 -19.54
C ASN A 209 1.47 6.04 -18.38
#